data_4f0751b64f75ee44d17731549b6a0c07
#
_entry.id   4f0751b64f75ee44d17731549b6a0c07
#
_cell.length_a   1.000
_cell.length_b   1.000
_cell.length_c   1.000
_cell.angle_alpha   90.00
_cell.angle_beta   90.00
_cell.angle_gamma   90.00
#
_symmetry.space_group_name_H-M   'P 1'
#
loop_
_entity.id
_entity.type
_entity.pdbx_description
1 polymer ?
#
loop_
_entity_poly.entity_id
_entity_poly.type
_entity_poly.pdbx_seq_one_letter_code
_entity_poly.pdbx_strand_id
1 'polypeptide(L)'
;MVSVERNVLIEMPDGVELATDVHHPDGKGPFPTLLQRTCYNKDFLSQYVGLDSYLDAGYRIVFQDCRGSGASGGEGDHFAESADGRATGDWIADQPWFDGRLGTFGSSYMGFTQWALAATRPPYLQAMAVGLTNSRVRSWFPGGSLALDIFLPWSMTRVFGFGEAERPELQARLDAAFNHLPLRDAVKVATGQTLAWYSRWMDHPSSDDPFWAPLDFSRALDLDIPILFLDQ
;
A
#
# COMPACT_ATOMS: atom_id res chain seq x y z
N MET A 1 2.39 -21.33 -20.92
CA MET A 1 2.59 -21.68 -19.48
C MET A 1 2.64 -20.38 -18.71
N VAL A 2 1.87 -20.31 -17.62
CA VAL A 2 2.01 -19.22 -16.66
C VAL A 2 3.47 -19.15 -16.19
N SER A 3 4.06 -17.97 -16.19
CA SER A 3 5.42 -17.73 -15.71
C SER A 3 5.46 -16.55 -14.74
N VAL A 4 6.46 -16.54 -13.87
CA VAL A 4 6.65 -15.45 -12.91
C VAL A 4 8.11 -15.01 -12.91
N GLU A 5 8.32 -13.69 -13.01
CA GLU A 5 9.59 -13.03 -12.75
C GLU A 5 9.52 -12.52 -11.31
N ARG A 6 10.42 -13.02 -10.45
CA ARG A 6 10.39 -12.70 -9.02
C ARG A 6 11.46 -11.71 -8.63
N ASN A 7 11.09 -10.81 -7.70
CA ASN A 7 12.00 -9.83 -7.11
C ASN A 7 12.75 -9.00 -8.17
N VAL A 8 12.04 -8.62 -9.24
CA VAL A 8 12.53 -7.59 -10.16
C VAL A 8 12.67 -6.31 -9.35
N LEU A 9 13.88 -5.78 -9.25
CA LEU A 9 14.14 -4.54 -8.51
C LEU A 9 13.86 -3.35 -9.42
N ILE A 10 12.91 -2.51 -8.99
CA ILE A 10 12.56 -1.27 -9.68
C ILE A 10 13.13 -0.12 -8.87
N GLU A 11 14.03 0.64 -9.49
CA GLU A 11 14.66 1.81 -8.86
C GLU A 11 13.67 2.98 -8.80
N MET A 12 13.51 3.55 -7.61
CA MET A 12 12.72 4.75 -7.37
C MET A 12 13.54 6.01 -7.64
N PRO A 13 12.91 7.20 -7.79
CA PRO A 13 13.61 8.45 -8.11
C PRO A 13 14.71 8.85 -7.12
N ASP A 14 14.68 8.33 -5.90
CA ASP A 14 15.66 8.56 -4.85
C ASP A 14 16.71 7.43 -4.70
N GLY A 15 16.72 6.48 -5.63
CA GLY A 15 17.66 5.36 -5.66
C GLY A 15 17.28 4.17 -4.77
N VAL A 16 16.13 4.19 -4.10
CA VAL A 16 15.61 3.03 -3.38
C VAL A 16 15.07 2.01 -4.38
N GLU A 17 15.39 0.74 -4.19
CA GLU A 17 14.89 -0.34 -5.03
C GLU A 17 13.70 -1.05 -4.39
N LEU A 18 12.61 -1.24 -5.15
CA LEU A 18 11.40 -1.93 -4.72
C LEU A 18 11.27 -3.29 -5.42
N ALA A 19 11.10 -4.34 -4.61
CA ALA A 19 10.99 -5.72 -5.07
C ALA A 19 9.60 -5.99 -5.64
N THR A 20 9.58 -6.46 -6.88
CA THR A 20 8.37 -6.62 -7.69
C THR A 20 8.33 -8.01 -8.31
N ASP A 21 7.18 -8.69 -8.22
CA ASP A 21 6.92 -9.91 -8.97
C ASP A 21 6.02 -9.60 -10.16
N VAL A 22 6.36 -10.15 -11.33
CA VAL A 22 5.54 -10.05 -12.54
C VAL A 22 5.04 -11.43 -12.92
N HIS A 23 3.74 -11.63 -12.80
CA HIS A 23 3.06 -12.88 -13.17
C HIS A 23 2.45 -12.74 -14.57
N HIS A 24 2.87 -13.59 -15.47
CA HIS A 24 2.41 -13.60 -16.87
C HIS A 24 1.35 -14.68 -17.09
N PRO A 25 0.17 -14.35 -17.64
CA PRO A 25 -0.82 -15.33 -18.03
C PRO A 25 -0.31 -16.21 -19.19
N ASP A 26 -0.95 -17.34 -19.39
CA ASP A 26 -0.64 -18.20 -20.53
C ASP A 26 -1.07 -17.53 -21.85
N GLY A 27 -0.29 -17.75 -22.91
CA GLY A 27 -0.59 -17.23 -24.25
C GLY A 27 0.35 -16.12 -24.72
N LYS A 28 -0.01 -15.48 -25.82
CA LYS A 28 0.86 -14.51 -26.51
C LYS A 28 0.48 -13.05 -26.29
N GLY A 29 -0.60 -12.77 -25.54
CA GLY A 29 -1.09 -11.41 -25.34
C GLY A 29 -1.59 -10.71 -26.62
N PRO A 30 -1.84 -9.41 -26.58
CA PRO A 30 -1.60 -8.52 -25.45
C PRO A 30 -2.52 -8.76 -24.25
N PHE A 31 -2.04 -8.53 -23.04
CA PHE A 31 -2.80 -8.71 -21.81
C PHE A 31 -2.86 -7.42 -21.00
N PRO A 32 -4.03 -7.01 -20.50
CA PRO A 32 -4.13 -5.91 -19.57
C PRO A 32 -3.37 -6.23 -18.28
N THR A 33 -2.80 -5.21 -17.66
CA THR A 33 -1.98 -5.36 -16.47
C THR A 33 -2.72 -4.85 -15.25
N LEU A 34 -2.65 -5.60 -14.15
CA LEU A 34 -3.13 -5.20 -12.84
C LEU A 34 -1.94 -5.01 -11.91
N LEU A 35 -1.90 -3.87 -11.21
CA LEU A 35 -0.89 -3.56 -10.21
C LEU A 35 -1.49 -3.62 -8.82
N GLN A 36 -0.82 -4.31 -7.91
CA GLN A 36 -1.05 -4.22 -6.48
C GLN A 36 0.26 -3.91 -5.76
N ARG A 37 0.27 -2.88 -4.91
CA ARG A 37 1.40 -2.52 -4.06
C ARG A 37 1.01 -2.71 -2.60
N THR A 38 1.88 -3.37 -1.83
CA THR A 38 1.56 -3.78 -0.46
C THR A 38 2.69 -3.48 0.52
N CYS A 39 2.33 -3.09 1.73
CA CYS A 39 3.26 -2.99 2.85
C CYS A 39 3.29 -4.27 3.72
N TYR A 40 2.60 -5.33 3.33
CA TYR A 40 2.38 -6.53 4.13
C TYR A 40 3.13 -7.77 3.66
N ASN A 41 4.18 -7.60 2.85
CA ASN A 41 4.93 -8.67 2.19
C ASN A 41 4.13 -9.34 1.05
N LYS A 42 4.53 -9.08 -0.19
CA LYS A 42 3.90 -9.60 -1.40
C LYS A 42 3.87 -11.14 -1.45
N ASP A 43 4.93 -11.80 -0.92
CA ASP A 43 5.00 -13.27 -0.93
C ASP A 43 3.96 -13.90 0.00
N PHE A 44 3.63 -13.21 1.09
CA PHE A 44 2.54 -13.63 1.98
C PHE A 44 1.18 -13.37 1.32
N LEU A 45 0.92 -12.14 0.89
CA LEU A 45 -0.40 -11.77 0.37
C LEU A 45 -0.75 -12.46 -0.95
N SER A 46 0.22 -12.75 -1.81
CA SER A 46 -0.02 -13.44 -3.08
C SER A 46 -0.73 -14.79 -2.91
N GLN A 47 -0.57 -15.44 -1.75
CA GLN A 47 -1.23 -16.71 -1.42
C GLN A 47 -2.74 -16.54 -1.15
N TYR A 48 -3.21 -15.34 -0.81
CA TYR A 48 -4.60 -15.07 -0.46
C TYR A 48 -5.37 -14.30 -1.53
N VAL A 49 -4.68 -13.68 -2.49
CA VAL A 49 -5.31 -12.84 -3.53
C VAL A 49 -5.99 -13.66 -4.63
N GLY A 50 -5.72 -14.96 -4.71
CA GLY A 50 -6.29 -15.82 -5.77
C GLY A 50 -5.76 -15.44 -7.15
N LEU A 51 -4.45 -15.24 -7.28
CA LEU A 51 -3.78 -14.80 -8.51
C LEU A 51 -4.14 -15.62 -9.73
N ASP A 52 -4.34 -16.94 -9.57
CA ASP A 52 -4.69 -17.85 -10.66
C ASP A 52 -5.97 -17.41 -11.39
N SER A 53 -7.00 -16.94 -10.65
CA SER A 53 -8.24 -16.47 -11.25
C SER A 53 -8.04 -15.27 -12.19
N TYR A 54 -7.14 -14.37 -11.84
CA TYR A 54 -6.80 -13.21 -12.69
C TYR A 54 -5.96 -13.64 -13.90
N LEU A 55 -5.00 -14.53 -13.70
CA LEU A 55 -4.15 -15.07 -14.78
C LEU A 55 -4.99 -15.87 -15.79
N ASP A 56 -5.93 -16.69 -15.32
CA ASP A 56 -6.86 -17.45 -16.15
C ASP A 56 -7.82 -16.53 -16.92
N ALA A 57 -8.18 -15.40 -16.33
CA ALA A 57 -8.98 -14.35 -16.99
C ALA A 57 -8.15 -13.51 -18.00
N GLY A 58 -6.85 -13.79 -18.14
CA GLY A 58 -5.97 -13.14 -19.11
C GLY A 58 -5.38 -11.81 -18.62
N TYR A 59 -5.30 -11.58 -17.31
CA TYR A 59 -4.59 -10.42 -16.77
C TYR A 59 -3.14 -10.76 -16.44
N ARG A 60 -2.24 -9.83 -16.72
CA ARG A 60 -0.89 -9.83 -16.12
C ARG A 60 -0.98 -9.16 -14.76
N ILE A 61 -0.30 -9.74 -13.77
CA ILE A 61 -0.28 -9.17 -12.41
C ILE A 61 1.13 -8.70 -12.07
N VAL A 62 1.23 -7.45 -11.66
CA VAL A 62 2.43 -6.87 -11.05
C VAL A 62 2.15 -6.69 -9.57
N PHE A 63 2.95 -7.36 -8.76
CA PHE A 63 2.78 -7.39 -7.30
C PHE A 63 4.05 -6.87 -6.65
N GLN A 64 3.98 -5.71 -5.96
CA GLN A 64 5.16 -5.02 -5.44
C GLN A 64 5.10 -4.82 -3.94
N ASP A 65 6.21 -5.10 -3.26
CA ASP A 65 6.41 -4.63 -1.88
C ASP A 65 6.64 -3.12 -1.87
N CYS A 66 5.89 -2.41 -1.03
CA CYS A 66 6.13 -1.01 -0.77
C CYS A 66 7.48 -0.81 -0.06
N ARG A 67 7.99 0.39 -0.09
CA ARG A 67 9.20 0.83 0.59
C ARG A 67 9.24 0.36 2.06
N GLY A 68 10.37 -0.22 2.47
CA GLY A 68 10.57 -0.73 3.83
C GLY A 68 9.68 -1.91 4.21
N SER A 69 9.23 -2.71 3.23
CA SER A 69 8.46 -3.93 3.48
C SER A 69 8.94 -5.08 2.59
N GLY A 70 8.71 -6.31 3.04
CA GLY A 70 9.05 -7.52 2.32
C GLY A 70 10.51 -7.54 1.88
N ALA A 71 10.75 -7.65 0.58
CA ALA A 71 12.08 -7.65 -0.04
C ALA A 71 12.50 -6.26 -0.58
N SER A 72 11.68 -5.22 -0.41
CA SER A 72 11.98 -3.85 -0.84
C SER A 72 12.92 -3.14 0.12
N GLY A 73 13.75 -2.26 -0.43
CA GLY A 73 14.66 -1.40 0.32
C GLY A 73 13.97 -0.19 0.97
N GLY A 74 14.76 0.64 1.64
CA GLY A 74 14.34 1.88 2.27
C GLY A 74 13.59 1.69 3.59
N GLU A 75 12.99 2.79 4.07
CA GLU A 75 12.12 2.78 5.25
C GLU A 75 10.69 3.10 4.83
N GLY A 76 9.71 2.50 5.51
CA GLY A 76 8.29 2.73 5.22
C GLY A 76 7.92 4.20 5.37
N ASP A 77 7.45 4.82 4.28
CA ASP A 77 7.05 6.22 4.27
C ASP A 77 5.79 6.41 3.41
N HIS A 78 4.68 6.75 4.07
CA HIS A 78 3.42 7.03 3.39
C HIS A 78 3.52 8.21 2.42
N PHE A 79 4.41 9.16 2.67
CA PHE A 79 4.61 10.33 1.81
C PHE A 79 5.33 10.00 0.50
N ALA A 80 6.03 8.88 0.44
CA ALA A 80 6.71 8.41 -0.77
C ALA A 80 5.77 7.66 -1.73
N GLU A 81 4.59 7.20 -1.27
CA GLU A 81 3.73 6.29 -2.03
C GLU A 81 3.27 6.84 -3.38
N SER A 82 3.06 8.15 -3.52
CA SER A 82 2.72 8.75 -4.81
C SER A 82 3.88 8.69 -5.80
N ALA A 83 5.10 9.00 -5.36
CA ALA A 83 6.29 8.96 -6.21
C ALA A 83 6.66 7.51 -6.58
N ASP A 84 6.65 6.61 -5.59
CA ASP A 84 6.95 5.18 -5.78
C ASP A 84 5.92 4.53 -6.70
N GLY A 85 4.63 4.80 -6.48
CA GLY A 85 3.55 4.29 -7.32
C GLY A 85 3.66 4.79 -8.76
N ARG A 86 4.01 6.08 -8.95
CA ARG A 86 4.20 6.67 -10.27
C ARG A 86 5.41 6.04 -10.97
N ALA A 87 6.56 5.93 -10.32
CA ALA A 87 7.76 5.31 -10.89
C ALA A 87 7.51 3.85 -11.29
N THR A 88 6.81 3.10 -10.43
CA THR A 88 6.41 1.71 -10.75
C THR A 88 5.49 1.65 -11.97
N GLY A 89 4.51 2.55 -12.05
CA GLY A 89 3.59 2.62 -13.19
C GLY A 89 4.30 3.01 -14.49
N ASP A 90 5.23 3.97 -14.43
CA ASP A 90 6.04 4.37 -15.58
C ASP A 90 6.96 3.22 -16.04
N TRP A 91 7.58 2.49 -15.08
CA TRP A 91 8.35 1.29 -15.40
C TRP A 91 7.47 0.22 -16.10
N ILE A 92 6.24 -0.01 -15.64
CA ILE A 92 5.29 -0.91 -16.30
C ILE A 92 5.01 -0.43 -17.73
N ALA A 93 4.79 0.88 -17.91
CA ALA A 93 4.47 1.46 -19.22
C ALA A 93 5.61 1.30 -20.23
N ASP A 94 6.86 1.24 -19.78
CA ASP A 94 8.03 1.06 -20.61
C ASP A 94 8.30 -0.43 -20.97
N GLN A 95 7.54 -1.37 -20.41
CA GLN A 95 7.76 -2.79 -20.66
C GLN A 95 7.25 -3.20 -22.05
N PRO A 96 8.00 -4.03 -22.80
CA PRO A 96 7.60 -4.48 -24.14
C PRO A 96 6.32 -5.33 -24.14
N TRP A 97 5.92 -5.85 -23.02
CA TRP A 97 4.70 -6.65 -22.83
C TRP A 97 3.48 -5.81 -22.40
N PHE A 98 3.64 -4.53 -22.12
CA PHE A 98 2.54 -3.67 -21.69
C PHE A 98 1.64 -3.28 -22.87
N ASP A 99 0.35 -3.41 -22.71
CA ASP A 99 -0.64 -3.15 -23.79
C ASP A 99 -1.28 -1.76 -23.69
N GLY A 100 -0.79 -0.89 -22.80
CA GLY A 100 -1.33 0.46 -22.56
C GLY A 100 -2.46 0.53 -21.53
N ARG A 101 -2.87 -0.60 -20.94
CA ARG A 101 -3.97 -0.68 -19.98
C ARG A 101 -3.48 -1.14 -18.61
N LEU A 102 -3.48 -0.24 -17.64
CA LEU A 102 -3.19 -0.52 -16.23
C LEU A 102 -4.46 -0.40 -15.41
N GLY A 103 -4.80 -1.45 -14.68
CA GLY A 103 -5.75 -1.41 -13.57
C GLY A 103 -5.04 -1.52 -12.23
N THR A 104 -5.69 -1.09 -11.16
CA THR A 104 -5.19 -1.30 -9.79
C THR A 104 -6.26 -1.94 -8.92
N PHE A 105 -5.86 -2.72 -7.91
CA PHE A 105 -6.81 -3.37 -7.03
C PHE A 105 -6.24 -3.58 -5.62
N GLY A 106 -7.12 -3.73 -4.64
CA GLY A 106 -6.77 -4.06 -3.28
C GLY A 106 -7.47 -3.21 -2.22
N SER A 107 -7.43 -3.67 -0.98
CA SER A 107 -8.10 -3.07 0.16
C SER A 107 -7.12 -2.52 1.17
N SER A 108 -7.59 -1.63 2.08
CA SER A 108 -6.78 -1.06 3.15
C SER A 108 -5.55 -0.32 2.59
N TYR A 109 -4.35 -0.64 3.02
CA TYR A 109 -3.12 0.01 2.52
C TYR A 109 -2.95 -0.16 1.00
N MET A 110 -3.32 -1.32 0.42
CA MET A 110 -3.31 -1.52 -1.03
C MET A 110 -4.32 -0.60 -1.74
N GLY A 111 -5.39 -0.20 -1.07
CA GLY A 111 -6.28 0.85 -1.56
C GLY A 111 -5.67 2.25 -1.44
N PHE A 112 -4.95 2.53 -0.35
CA PHE A 112 -4.22 3.78 -0.18
C PHE A 112 -3.18 3.99 -1.28
N THR A 113 -2.41 2.94 -1.65
CA THR A 113 -1.43 3.03 -2.75
C THR A 113 -2.06 3.30 -4.11
N GLN A 114 -3.31 2.84 -4.34
CA GLN A 114 -4.07 3.15 -5.55
C GLN A 114 -4.42 4.65 -5.63
N TRP A 115 -4.93 5.22 -4.53
CA TRP A 115 -5.21 6.66 -4.46
C TRP A 115 -3.94 7.49 -4.64
N ALA A 116 -2.83 7.07 -4.05
CA ALA A 116 -1.53 7.73 -4.17
C ALA A 116 -1.05 7.77 -5.62
N LEU A 117 -1.14 6.65 -6.35
CA LEU A 117 -0.82 6.58 -7.78
C LEU A 117 -1.80 7.43 -8.60
N ALA A 118 -3.10 7.27 -8.40
CA ALA A 118 -4.14 7.97 -9.16
C ALA A 118 -4.02 9.49 -9.04
N ALA A 119 -3.64 9.99 -7.86
CA ALA A 119 -3.39 11.42 -7.66
C ALA A 119 -2.24 11.98 -8.51
N THR A 120 -1.34 11.15 -9.03
CA THR A 120 -0.31 11.56 -10.00
C THR A 120 -0.83 11.66 -11.42
N ARG A 121 -2.08 11.25 -11.68
CA ARG A 121 -2.79 11.29 -12.98
C ARG A 121 -2.00 10.60 -14.11
N PRO A 122 -1.57 9.34 -13.95
CA PRO A 122 -0.84 8.67 -15.00
C PRO A 122 -1.76 8.34 -16.18
N PRO A 123 -1.31 8.55 -17.44
CA PRO A 123 -2.19 8.42 -18.60
C PRO A 123 -2.61 6.98 -18.92
N TYR A 124 -1.88 6.01 -18.39
CA TYR A 124 -2.11 4.59 -18.60
C TYR A 124 -3.05 3.95 -17.57
N LEU A 125 -3.42 4.63 -16.47
CA LEU A 125 -4.36 4.12 -15.49
C LEU A 125 -5.78 4.17 -16.05
N GLN A 126 -6.42 3.00 -16.13
CA GLN A 126 -7.72 2.83 -16.81
C GLN A 126 -8.85 2.45 -15.84
N ALA A 127 -8.55 1.84 -14.71
CA ALA A 127 -9.55 1.40 -13.72
C ALA A 127 -8.94 1.20 -12.35
N MET A 128 -9.76 1.29 -11.31
CA MET A 128 -9.38 1.01 -9.92
C MET A 128 -10.43 0.13 -9.26
N ALA A 129 -10.01 -0.83 -8.43
CA ALA A 129 -10.88 -1.57 -7.51
C ALA A 129 -10.38 -1.35 -6.08
N VAL A 130 -11.04 -0.47 -5.34
CA VAL A 130 -10.57 0.09 -4.06
C VAL A 130 -11.46 -0.39 -2.93
N GLY A 131 -10.87 -1.02 -1.91
CA GLY A 131 -11.59 -1.46 -0.72
C GLY A 131 -11.06 -0.84 0.57
N LEU A 132 -11.94 -0.63 1.56
CA LEU A 132 -11.62 -0.31 2.96
C LEU A 132 -10.63 0.87 3.13
N THR A 133 -10.73 1.87 2.28
CA THR A 133 -9.86 3.06 2.33
C THR A 133 -10.54 4.24 1.66
N ASN A 134 -9.98 5.41 1.83
CA ASN A 134 -10.45 6.62 1.15
C ASN A 134 -9.29 7.50 0.69
N SER A 135 -9.62 8.52 -0.10
CA SER A 135 -8.65 9.40 -0.77
C SER A 135 -8.09 10.51 0.12
N ARG A 136 -8.47 10.58 1.40
CA ARG A 136 -8.08 11.69 2.30
C ARG A 136 -7.62 11.19 3.64
N VAL A 137 -6.46 11.65 4.06
CA VAL A 137 -5.90 11.35 5.39
C VAL A 137 -6.79 11.83 6.55
N ARG A 138 -7.62 12.83 6.31
CA ARG A 138 -8.57 13.34 7.32
C ARG A 138 -9.46 12.25 7.92
N SER A 139 -9.73 11.19 7.19
CA SER A 139 -10.47 10.02 7.68
C SER A 139 -9.75 9.25 8.79
N TRP A 140 -8.43 9.43 8.91
CA TRP A 140 -7.66 8.83 9.99
C TRP A 140 -7.84 9.55 11.34
N PHE A 141 -8.59 10.66 11.31
CA PHE A 141 -8.84 11.53 12.46
C PHE A 141 -10.35 11.64 12.76
N PRO A 142 -11.05 10.55 13.06
CA PRO A 142 -12.44 10.63 13.45
C PRO A 142 -12.59 11.50 14.71
N GLY A 143 -13.48 12.49 14.65
CA GLY A 143 -13.67 13.43 15.77
C GLY A 143 -12.47 14.38 16.01
N GLY A 144 -11.49 14.43 15.09
CA GLY A 144 -10.32 15.30 15.19
C GLY A 144 -9.13 14.69 15.92
N SER A 145 -9.19 13.42 16.29
CA SER A 145 -8.08 12.68 16.92
C SER A 145 -7.67 11.51 16.06
N LEU A 146 -6.36 11.17 16.04
CA LEU A 146 -5.87 10.00 15.32
C LEU A 146 -6.56 8.72 15.84
N ALA A 147 -7.01 7.87 14.91
CA ALA A 147 -7.66 6.59 15.21
C ALA A 147 -6.64 5.59 15.78
N LEU A 148 -6.38 5.64 17.08
CA LEU A 148 -5.43 4.75 17.74
C LEU A 148 -5.86 3.29 17.69
N ASP A 149 -7.17 3.03 17.71
CA ASP A 149 -7.80 1.72 17.56
C ASP A 149 -7.47 1.05 16.21
N ILE A 150 -7.13 1.84 15.19
CA ILE A 150 -6.66 1.36 13.90
C ILE A 150 -5.13 1.30 13.88
N PHE A 151 -4.44 2.38 14.25
CA PHE A 151 -3.00 2.51 14.00
C PHE A 151 -2.10 1.76 14.99
N LEU A 152 -2.53 1.49 16.21
CA LEU A 152 -1.75 0.66 17.12
C LEU A 152 -1.77 -0.83 16.70
N PRO A 153 -2.93 -1.48 16.43
CA PRO A 153 -2.94 -2.84 15.89
C PRO A 153 -2.24 -2.93 14.53
N TRP A 154 -2.43 -1.93 13.66
CA TRP A 154 -1.73 -1.90 12.38
C TRP A 154 -0.20 -1.84 12.53
N SER A 155 0.30 -1.07 13.51
CA SER A 155 1.73 -1.02 13.83
C SER A 155 2.26 -2.38 14.27
N MET A 156 1.46 -3.14 15.04
CA MET A 156 1.80 -4.51 15.43
C MET A 156 1.91 -5.42 14.21
N THR A 157 0.94 -5.36 13.30
CA THR A 157 0.95 -6.12 12.04
C THR A 157 2.16 -5.75 11.18
N ARG A 158 2.54 -4.47 11.12
CA ARG A 158 3.71 -4.00 10.37
C ARG A 158 5.04 -4.53 10.92
N VAL A 159 5.14 -4.68 12.25
CA VAL A 159 6.37 -5.12 12.92
C VAL A 159 6.47 -6.64 13.01
N PHE A 160 5.37 -7.31 13.30
CA PHE A 160 5.36 -8.74 13.60
C PHE A 160 4.80 -9.61 12.45
N GLY A 161 4.08 -9.02 11.52
CA GLY A 161 3.39 -9.71 10.45
C GLY A 161 1.94 -10.07 10.78
N PHE A 162 1.18 -10.46 9.75
CA PHE A 162 -0.18 -10.93 9.88
C PHE A 162 -0.25 -12.23 10.70
N GLY A 163 -1.26 -12.35 11.57
CA GLY A 163 -1.47 -13.49 12.45
C GLY A 163 -0.56 -13.52 13.68
N GLU A 164 0.66 -13.01 13.58
CA GLU A 164 1.59 -12.94 14.71
C GLU A 164 1.15 -11.89 15.75
N ALA A 165 0.61 -10.76 15.29
CA ALA A 165 0.13 -9.69 16.18
C ALA A 165 -1.03 -10.14 17.12
N GLU A 166 -1.71 -11.23 16.80
CA GLU A 166 -2.82 -11.79 17.58
C GLU A 166 -2.36 -12.71 18.73
N ARG A 167 -1.06 -12.96 18.86
CA ARG A 167 -0.55 -13.77 19.97
C ARG A 167 -0.88 -13.13 21.32
N PRO A 168 -1.25 -13.92 22.36
CA PRO A 168 -1.66 -13.40 23.66
C PRO A 168 -0.67 -12.42 24.30
N GLU A 169 0.63 -12.70 24.17
CA GLU A 169 1.69 -11.83 24.71
C GLU A 169 1.79 -10.49 23.98
N LEU A 170 1.52 -10.48 22.67
CA LEU A 170 1.49 -9.24 21.88
C LEU A 170 0.19 -8.48 22.09
N GLN A 171 -0.92 -9.18 22.29
CA GLN A 171 -2.18 -8.56 22.67
C GLN A 171 -2.07 -7.84 24.02
N ALA A 172 -1.42 -8.43 25.01
CA ALA A 172 -1.18 -7.78 26.30
C ALA A 172 -0.34 -6.49 26.16
N ARG A 173 0.62 -6.46 25.22
CA ARG A 173 1.39 -5.24 24.93
C ARG A 173 0.54 -4.18 24.24
N LEU A 174 -0.37 -4.59 23.35
CA LEU A 174 -1.31 -3.68 22.69
C LEU A 174 -2.25 -3.04 23.72
N ASP A 175 -2.78 -3.83 24.65
CA ASP A 175 -3.65 -3.35 25.75
C ASP A 175 -2.89 -2.35 26.65
N ALA A 176 -1.63 -2.62 26.96
CA ALA A 176 -0.78 -1.70 27.69
C ALA A 176 -0.53 -0.40 26.92
N ALA A 177 -0.38 -0.47 25.60
CA ALA A 177 -0.16 0.69 24.74
C ALA A 177 -1.39 1.61 24.66
N PHE A 178 -2.62 1.05 24.63
CA PHE A 178 -3.85 1.84 24.66
C PHE A 178 -4.01 2.65 25.95
N ASN A 179 -3.41 2.18 27.04
CA ASN A 179 -3.46 2.84 28.35
C ASN A 179 -2.21 3.68 28.65
N HIS A 180 -1.28 3.77 27.68
CA HIS A 180 0.00 4.46 27.89
C HIS A 180 -0.08 5.96 27.62
N LEU A 181 0.56 6.76 28.47
CA LEU A 181 0.80 8.19 28.26
C LEU A 181 2.29 8.50 28.45
N PRO A 182 2.89 9.35 27.63
CA PRO A 182 2.29 10.08 26.51
C PRO A 182 2.01 9.17 25.30
N LEU A 183 0.98 9.50 24.51
CA LEU A 183 0.60 8.71 23.32
C LEU A 183 1.72 8.56 22.28
N ARG A 184 2.68 9.48 22.25
CA ARG A 184 3.88 9.42 21.42
C ARG A 184 4.66 8.10 21.59
N ASP A 185 4.65 7.53 22.78
CA ASP A 185 5.38 6.30 23.10
C ASP A 185 4.52 5.03 22.94
N ALA A 186 3.23 5.17 22.66
CA ALA A 186 2.30 4.04 22.61
C ALA A 186 2.75 2.96 21.61
N VAL A 187 3.19 3.35 20.41
CA VAL A 187 3.70 2.37 19.41
C VAL A 187 4.95 1.65 19.92
N LYS A 188 5.85 2.34 20.63
CA LYS A 188 7.02 1.69 21.22
C LYS A 188 6.64 0.69 22.31
N VAL A 189 5.61 0.98 23.11
CA VAL A 189 5.06 0.04 24.11
C VAL A 189 4.47 -1.18 23.41
N ALA A 190 3.67 -0.98 22.37
CA ALA A 190 3.05 -2.04 21.60
C ALA A 190 4.08 -2.92 20.88
N THR A 191 4.99 -2.31 20.11
CA THR A 191 5.88 -3.02 19.18
C THR A 191 7.28 -3.29 19.72
N GLY A 192 7.73 -2.56 20.74
CA GLY A 192 9.13 -2.56 21.21
C GLY A 192 10.05 -1.67 20.37
N GLN A 193 9.54 -1.04 19.31
CA GLN A 193 10.30 -0.24 18.35
C GLN A 193 9.75 1.18 18.25
N THR A 194 10.62 2.14 17.98
CA THR A 194 10.20 3.48 17.58
C THR A 194 10.02 3.48 16.06
N LEU A 195 8.81 3.78 15.61
CA LEU A 195 8.50 3.89 14.19
C LEU A 195 8.55 5.36 13.78
N ALA A 196 9.46 5.70 12.88
CA ALA A 196 9.71 7.10 12.48
C ALA A 196 8.45 7.80 11.96
N TRP A 197 7.63 7.10 11.14
CA TRP A 197 6.38 7.64 10.63
C TRP A 197 5.39 7.98 11.74
N TYR A 198 5.25 7.12 12.78
CA TYR A 198 4.34 7.38 13.90
C TYR A 198 4.80 8.57 14.73
N SER A 199 6.11 8.66 15.01
CA SER A 199 6.67 9.80 15.74
C SER A 199 6.39 11.12 15.03
N ARG A 200 6.59 11.15 13.69
CA ARG A 200 6.27 12.32 12.85
C ARG A 200 4.79 12.67 12.92
N TRP A 201 3.89 11.68 12.88
CA TRP A 201 2.46 11.92 12.97
C TRP A 201 2.04 12.52 14.30
N MET A 202 2.67 12.10 15.41
CA MET A 202 2.39 12.66 16.73
C MET A 202 2.86 14.14 16.87
N ASP A 203 3.75 14.60 16.02
CA ASP A 203 4.11 16.01 15.94
C ASP A 203 3.05 16.87 15.23
N HIS A 204 2.13 16.23 14.48
CA HIS A 204 1.08 16.87 13.67
C HIS A 204 -0.30 16.31 14.03
N PRO A 205 -0.80 16.56 15.26
CA PRO A 205 -2.00 15.89 15.78
C PRO A 205 -3.32 16.36 15.15
N SER A 206 -3.31 17.47 14.39
CA SER A 206 -4.50 18.00 13.72
C SER A 206 -4.54 17.55 12.26
N SER A 207 -5.69 17.06 11.81
CA SER A 207 -5.91 16.72 10.39
C SER A 207 -5.85 17.94 9.45
N ASP A 208 -5.95 19.15 9.99
CA ASP A 208 -5.87 20.41 9.23
C ASP A 208 -4.43 20.95 9.13
N ASP A 209 -3.45 20.25 9.73
CA ASP A 209 -2.05 20.63 9.62
C ASP A 209 -1.58 20.45 8.17
N PRO A 210 -0.91 21.49 7.57
CA PRO A 210 -0.36 21.42 6.22
C PRO A 210 0.60 20.23 6.00
N PHE A 211 1.15 19.66 7.04
CA PHE A 211 1.94 18.42 6.99
C PHE A 211 1.21 17.29 6.23
N TRP A 212 -0.12 17.21 6.37
CA TRP A 212 -0.92 16.15 5.75
C TRP A 212 -1.31 16.42 4.29
N ALA A 213 -1.09 17.63 3.78
CA ALA A 213 -1.50 18.01 2.42
C ALA A 213 -0.97 17.05 1.31
N PRO A 214 0.28 16.51 1.38
CA PRO A 214 0.76 15.56 0.38
C PRO A 214 0.01 14.21 0.38
N LEU A 215 -0.72 13.89 1.44
CA LEU A 215 -1.55 12.68 1.56
C LEU A 215 -3.03 12.93 1.25
N ASP A 216 -3.39 14.12 0.75
CA ASP A 216 -4.72 14.37 0.19
C ASP A 216 -4.73 13.98 -1.30
N PHE A 217 -5.30 12.85 -1.58
CA PHE A 217 -5.43 12.30 -2.93
C PHE A 217 -6.79 12.62 -3.57
N SER A 218 -7.56 13.57 -3.03
CA SER A 218 -8.91 13.89 -3.51
C SER A 218 -8.95 14.28 -4.98
N ARG A 219 -7.85 14.82 -5.53
CA ARG A 219 -7.72 15.12 -6.97
C ARG A 219 -7.78 13.87 -7.87
N ALA A 220 -7.61 12.67 -7.32
CA ALA A 220 -7.79 11.43 -8.04
C ALA A 220 -9.28 11.18 -8.39
N LEU A 221 -10.21 11.78 -7.65
CA LEU A 221 -11.65 11.68 -7.91
C LEU A 221 -12.08 12.43 -9.20
N ASP A 222 -11.22 13.32 -9.71
CA ASP A 222 -11.46 14.04 -10.97
C ASP A 222 -11.01 13.24 -12.22
N LEU A 223 -10.49 12.03 -12.03
CA LEU A 223 -10.13 11.15 -13.15
C LEU A 223 -11.40 10.57 -13.78
N ASP A 224 -11.47 10.60 -15.10
CA ASP A 224 -12.54 9.97 -15.88
C ASP A 224 -12.22 8.48 -16.12
N ILE A 225 -12.15 7.71 -15.05
CA ILE A 225 -11.93 6.25 -15.05
C ILE A 225 -12.93 5.56 -14.13
N PRO A 226 -13.35 4.33 -14.44
CA PRO A 226 -14.20 3.54 -13.56
C PRO A 226 -13.47 3.20 -12.25
N ILE A 227 -14.17 3.43 -11.14
CA ILE A 227 -13.71 3.06 -9.80
C ILE A 227 -14.76 2.14 -9.17
N LEU A 228 -14.37 0.89 -8.91
CA LEU A 228 -15.17 -0.06 -8.13
C LEU A 228 -14.82 0.11 -6.66
N PHE A 229 -15.79 0.49 -5.84
CA PHE A 229 -15.65 0.50 -4.39
C PHE A 229 -16.08 -0.84 -3.82
N LEU A 230 -15.19 -1.46 -3.04
CA LEU A 230 -15.44 -2.71 -2.33
C LEU A 230 -15.59 -2.37 -0.85
N ASP A 231 -16.82 -2.49 -0.34
CA ASP A 231 -17.14 -2.34 1.07
C ASP A 231 -17.46 -3.73 1.65
N GLN A 232 -17.14 -3.94 2.95
CA GLN A 232 -17.40 -5.21 3.63
C GLN A 232 -18.32 -4.99 4.83
#